data_54dd1577259cbbe47b6e95f9530eec58
#
_entry.id   54dd1577259cbbe47b6e95f9530eec58
#
_cell.length_a   1.000
_cell.length_b   1.000
_cell.length_c   1.000
_cell.angle_alpha   90.00
_cell.angle_beta   90.00
_cell.angle_gamma   90.00
#
_symmetry.space_group_name_H-M   'P 1'
#
loop_
_entity.id
_entity.type
_entity.pdbx_description
1 polymer ?
#
loop_
_entity_poly.entity_id
_entity_poly.type
_entity_poly.pdbx_seq_one_letter_code
_entity_poly.pdbx_strand_id
1 'polypeptide(L)'
;MLTEKIQLEADEEVLIQVRKHWFIISIEMLAVVSVGILPIPLYLIVTNLFPVPFDIKAGILMSLYSGWLLCVWMALFSVWTNYYLDVWTITNKRLISVDQQGLFNRTTGSFRLERLQDINITIRGIIATFLDYGDLQAETAS
;
A
#
# COMPACT_ATOMS: atom_id res chain seq x y z
N MET A 1 12.59 2.26 16.54
CA MET A 1 11.42 1.79 17.29
C MET A 1 10.73 0.53 16.72
N LEU A 2 10.88 0.18 15.45
CA LEU A 2 10.33 -1.09 14.90
C LEU A 2 11.31 -2.28 15.02
N THR A 3 12.58 -2.03 15.18
CA THR A 3 13.65 -3.03 15.36
C THR A 3 13.55 -3.82 16.66
N GLU A 4 12.85 -3.30 17.65
CA GLU A 4 12.77 -3.91 19.01
C GLU A 4 11.83 -5.12 19.08
N LYS A 5 10.98 -5.34 18.06
CA LYS A 5 10.06 -6.50 18.01
C LYS A 5 10.53 -7.66 17.13
N ILE A 6 11.62 -7.49 16.40
CA ILE A 6 12.26 -8.58 15.66
C ILE A 6 13.23 -9.22 16.63
N GLN A 7 12.93 -10.43 17.10
CA GLN A 7 13.86 -11.21 17.93
C GLN A 7 15.09 -11.54 17.06
N LEU A 8 16.12 -10.71 17.18
CA LEU A 8 17.41 -10.93 16.56
C LEU A 8 18.13 -12.04 17.32
N GLU A 9 18.78 -12.94 16.59
CA GLU A 9 19.65 -13.95 17.19
C GLU A 9 20.92 -13.29 17.78
N ALA A 10 21.60 -14.01 18.69
CA ALA A 10 22.91 -13.57 19.18
C ALA A 10 23.85 -13.38 17.96
N ASP A 11 24.52 -12.24 17.87
CA ASP A 11 25.39 -11.82 16.76
C ASP A 11 24.67 -11.52 15.43
N GLU A 12 23.37 -11.18 15.45
CA GLU A 12 22.65 -10.75 14.26
C GLU A 12 22.59 -9.22 14.20
N GLU A 13 23.17 -8.64 13.14
CA GLU A 13 23.21 -7.19 12.90
C GLU A 13 22.32 -6.84 11.70
N VAL A 14 21.55 -5.75 11.84
CA VAL A 14 20.75 -5.19 10.74
C VAL A 14 21.67 -4.41 9.82
N LEU A 15 21.81 -4.87 8.58
CA LEU A 15 22.65 -4.20 7.58
C LEU A 15 21.89 -3.09 6.86
N ILE A 16 20.68 -3.40 6.35
CA ILE A 16 19.89 -2.46 5.54
C ILE A 16 18.40 -2.68 5.81
N GLN A 17 17.65 -1.57 5.85
CA GLN A 17 16.19 -1.57 5.82
C GLN A 17 15.71 -0.98 4.50
N VAL A 18 14.95 -1.75 3.73
CA VAL A 18 14.39 -1.34 2.44
C VAL A 18 12.89 -1.12 2.60
N ARG A 19 12.38 -0.03 2.05
CA ARG A 19 10.96 0.32 2.04
C ARG A 19 10.47 0.46 0.61
N LYS A 20 9.15 0.35 0.41
CA LYS A 20 8.52 0.63 -0.88
C LYS A 20 8.83 2.06 -1.34
N HIS A 21 8.99 2.23 -2.64
CA HIS A 21 9.24 3.55 -3.23
C HIS A 21 8.03 4.47 -3.01
N TRP A 22 8.29 5.75 -2.71
CA TRP A 22 7.25 6.75 -2.42
C TRP A 22 6.23 6.94 -3.54
N PHE A 23 6.61 6.66 -4.78
CA PHE A 23 5.73 6.76 -5.94
C PHE A 23 4.56 5.77 -5.87
N ILE A 24 4.77 4.58 -5.32
CA ILE A 24 3.73 3.55 -5.19
C ILE A 24 2.62 4.05 -4.27
N ILE A 25 2.96 4.60 -3.10
CA ILE A 25 1.94 5.15 -2.19
C ILE A 25 1.20 6.33 -2.83
N SER A 26 1.90 7.16 -3.62
CA SER A 26 1.28 8.30 -4.29
C SER A 26 0.21 7.86 -5.29
N ILE A 27 0.47 6.81 -6.07
CA ILE A 27 -0.52 6.24 -7.01
C ILE A 27 -1.71 5.63 -6.25
N GLU A 28 -1.44 4.84 -5.22
CA GLU A 28 -2.49 4.20 -4.42
C GLU A 28 -3.38 5.26 -3.75
N MET A 29 -2.80 6.30 -3.17
CA MET A 29 -3.55 7.40 -2.58
C MET A 29 -4.36 8.17 -3.64
N LEU A 30 -3.78 8.46 -4.80
CA LEU A 30 -4.47 9.13 -5.89
C LEU A 30 -5.67 8.31 -6.38
N ALA A 31 -5.52 6.99 -6.50
CA ALA A 31 -6.61 6.11 -6.87
C ALA A 31 -7.76 6.17 -5.84
N VAL A 32 -7.47 6.09 -4.55
CA VAL A 32 -8.49 6.18 -3.49
C VAL A 32 -9.18 7.54 -3.46
N VAL A 33 -8.43 8.64 -3.63
CA VAL A 33 -8.99 10.00 -3.72
C VAL A 33 -9.89 10.14 -4.94
N SER A 34 -9.50 9.58 -6.08
CA SER A 34 -10.31 9.58 -7.31
C SER A 34 -11.66 8.88 -7.09
N VAL A 35 -11.66 7.75 -6.38
CA VAL A 35 -12.88 7.05 -5.97
C VAL A 35 -13.73 7.92 -5.04
N GLY A 36 -13.10 8.68 -4.14
CA GLY A 36 -13.80 9.61 -3.25
C GLY A 36 -14.55 10.72 -3.97
N ILE A 37 -13.99 11.22 -5.06
CA ILE A 37 -14.56 12.31 -5.88
C ILE A 37 -15.64 11.78 -6.84
N LEU A 38 -15.58 10.51 -7.24
CA LEU A 38 -16.42 9.90 -8.28
C LEU A 38 -17.94 10.12 -8.11
N PRO A 39 -18.55 10.12 -6.92
CA PRO A 39 -19.98 10.39 -6.77
C PRO A 39 -20.42 11.77 -7.28
N ILE A 40 -19.53 12.79 -7.23
CA ILE A 40 -19.86 14.16 -7.64
C ILE A 40 -20.15 14.24 -9.15
N PRO A 41 -19.21 13.90 -10.07
CA PRO A 41 -19.48 13.93 -11.50
C PRO A 41 -20.60 12.96 -11.89
N LEU A 42 -20.72 11.81 -11.24
CA LEU A 42 -21.79 10.85 -11.49
C LEU A 42 -23.15 11.47 -11.20
N TYR A 43 -23.31 12.16 -10.07
CA TYR A 43 -24.53 12.89 -9.73
C TYR A 43 -24.86 13.97 -10.77
N LEU A 44 -23.87 14.75 -11.18
CA LEU A 44 -24.05 15.80 -12.19
C LEU A 44 -24.47 15.22 -13.56
N ILE A 45 -23.87 14.09 -13.97
CA ILE A 45 -24.24 13.41 -15.22
C ILE A 45 -25.69 12.91 -15.16
N VAL A 46 -26.05 12.21 -14.09
CA VAL A 46 -27.40 11.65 -13.93
C VAL A 46 -28.46 12.73 -13.92
N THR A 47 -28.26 13.84 -13.19
CA THR A 47 -29.24 14.95 -13.11
C THR A 47 -29.38 15.71 -14.39
N ASN A 48 -28.33 15.80 -15.24
CA ASN A 48 -28.40 16.47 -16.54
C ASN A 48 -29.00 15.60 -17.64
N LEU A 49 -28.76 14.29 -17.62
CA LEU A 49 -29.24 13.38 -18.66
C LEU A 49 -30.66 12.89 -18.42
N PHE A 50 -31.05 12.74 -17.17
CA PHE A 50 -32.35 12.23 -16.78
C PHE A 50 -33.08 13.28 -15.95
N PRO A 51 -34.26 13.76 -16.36
CA PRO A 51 -35.12 14.58 -15.50
C PRO A 51 -35.59 13.72 -14.33
N VAL A 52 -34.80 13.68 -13.27
CA VAL A 52 -35.13 12.86 -12.08
C VAL A 52 -36.16 13.64 -11.27
N PRO A 53 -37.40 13.12 -11.13
CA PRO A 53 -38.45 13.79 -10.36
C PRO A 53 -38.22 13.64 -8.83
N PHE A 54 -37.01 13.25 -8.43
CA PHE A 54 -36.67 13.10 -7.04
C PHE A 54 -36.14 14.42 -6.46
N ASP A 55 -37.00 15.13 -5.75
CA ASP A 55 -36.58 16.21 -4.85
C ASP A 55 -35.91 15.61 -3.61
N ILE A 56 -34.70 15.03 -3.83
CA ILE A 56 -33.92 14.53 -2.69
C ILE A 56 -33.42 15.74 -1.93
N LYS A 57 -33.90 15.89 -0.71
CA LYS A 57 -33.45 16.99 0.17
C LYS A 57 -31.93 17.00 0.25
N ALA A 58 -31.32 18.14 0.02
CA ALA A 58 -29.87 18.33 0.04
C ALA A 58 -29.19 17.73 1.28
N GLY A 59 -29.87 17.73 2.43
CA GLY A 59 -29.39 17.14 3.67
C GLY A 59 -29.17 15.63 3.58
N ILE A 60 -30.03 14.89 2.84
CA ILE A 60 -29.85 13.43 2.68
C ILE A 60 -28.64 13.17 1.81
N LEU A 61 -28.49 13.90 0.70
CA LEU A 61 -27.30 13.75 -0.18
C LEU A 61 -26.01 14.07 0.58
N MET A 62 -25.99 15.13 1.37
CA MET A 62 -24.84 15.48 2.18
C MET A 62 -24.51 14.39 3.21
N SER A 63 -25.52 13.80 3.85
CA SER A 63 -25.31 12.74 4.83
C SER A 63 -24.74 11.48 4.18
N LEU A 64 -25.28 11.09 3.01
CA LEU A 64 -24.77 9.93 2.24
C LEU A 64 -23.33 10.18 1.78
N TYR A 65 -23.04 11.36 1.25
CA TYR A 65 -21.69 11.71 0.80
C TYR A 65 -20.70 11.77 1.96
N SER A 66 -21.12 12.28 3.14
CA SER A 66 -20.28 12.25 4.35
C SER A 66 -19.95 10.83 4.78
N GLY A 67 -20.93 9.91 4.74
CA GLY A 67 -20.70 8.49 5.01
C GLY A 67 -19.72 7.87 4.02
N TRP A 68 -19.86 8.20 2.73
CA TRP A 68 -18.92 7.78 1.69
C TRP A 68 -17.49 8.28 1.96
N LEU A 69 -17.33 9.56 2.31
CA LEU A 69 -16.04 10.13 2.65
C LEU A 69 -15.38 9.48 3.88
N LEU A 70 -16.16 9.02 4.85
CA LEU A 70 -15.61 8.25 5.97
C LEU A 70 -15.03 6.91 5.51
N CYS A 71 -15.70 6.21 4.58
CA CYS A 71 -15.16 4.97 3.99
C CYS A 71 -13.86 5.25 3.21
N VAL A 72 -13.83 6.32 2.42
CA VAL A 72 -12.63 6.75 1.69
C VAL A 72 -11.49 7.10 2.66
N TRP A 73 -11.81 7.78 3.75
CA TRP A 73 -10.83 8.10 4.80
C TRP A 73 -10.23 6.85 5.44
N MET A 74 -11.05 5.84 5.74
CA MET A 74 -10.57 4.55 6.25
C MET A 74 -9.67 3.83 5.23
N ALA A 75 -10.02 3.89 3.94
CA ALA A 75 -9.20 3.33 2.88
C ALA A 75 -7.84 4.05 2.76
N LEU A 76 -7.83 5.39 2.79
CA LEU A 76 -6.59 6.19 2.80
C LEU A 76 -5.71 5.84 4.00
N PHE A 77 -6.30 5.72 5.18
CA PHE A 77 -5.57 5.33 6.38
C PHE A 77 -4.99 3.92 6.26
N SER A 78 -5.72 2.98 5.65
CA SER A 78 -5.24 1.64 5.37
C SER A 78 -4.03 1.64 4.44
N VAL A 79 -4.11 2.38 3.32
CA VAL A 79 -2.99 2.52 2.36
C VAL A 79 -1.76 3.10 3.05
N TRP A 80 -1.95 4.16 3.83
CA TRP A 80 -0.87 4.78 4.60
C TRP A 80 -0.23 3.80 5.58
N THR A 81 -1.05 3.06 6.33
CA THR A 81 -0.59 2.10 7.34
C THR A 81 0.20 0.97 6.69
N ASN A 82 -0.31 0.40 5.59
CA ASN A 82 0.37 -0.66 4.85
C ASN A 82 1.73 -0.19 4.34
N TYR A 83 1.80 1.00 3.73
CA TYR A 83 3.07 1.55 3.24
C TYR A 83 4.09 1.75 4.36
N TYR A 84 3.66 2.23 5.52
CA TYR A 84 4.57 2.52 6.64
C TYR A 84 5.06 1.27 7.35
N LEU A 85 4.23 0.22 7.39
CA LEU A 85 4.53 -1.03 8.10
C LEU A 85 5.22 -2.07 7.21
N ASP A 86 5.14 -1.95 5.89
CA ASP A 86 5.86 -2.82 4.96
C ASP A 86 7.34 -2.46 4.95
N VAL A 87 8.14 -3.26 5.63
CA VAL A 87 9.59 -3.06 5.73
C VAL A 87 10.31 -4.38 5.48
N TRP A 88 11.28 -4.34 4.60
CA TRP A 88 12.22 -5.44 4.40
C TRP A 88 13.51 -5.14 5.15
N THR A 89 13.87 -6.03 6.06
CA THR A 89 15.08 -5.90 6.87
C THR A 89 16.08 -6.98 6.45
N ILE A 90 17.23 -6.57 5.98
CA ILE A 90 18.33 -7.44 5.61
C ILE A 90 19.32 -7.45 6.76
N THR A 91 19.55 -8.64 7.32
CA THR A 91 20.56 -8.86 8.36
C THR A 91 21.75 -9.62 7.79
N ASN A 92 22.79 -9.80 8.58
CA ASN A 92 23.95 -10.61 8.19
C ASN A 92 23.64 -12.12 8.05
N LYS A 93 22.48 -12.60 8.58
CA LYS A 93 22.11 -14.04 8.59
C LYS A 93 20.86 -14.32 7.74
N ARG A 94 19.90 -13.41 7.69
CA ARG A 94 18.60 -13.64 7.04
C ARG A 94 17.97 -12.37 6.48
N LEU A 95 17.08 -12.57 5.52
CA LEU A 95 16.17 -11.55 5.02
C LEU A 95 14.84 -11.69 5.77
N ILE A 96 14.40 -10.62 6.42
CA ILE A 96 13.14 -10.57 7.14
C ILE A 96 12.21 -9.65 6.36
N SER A 97 11.13 -10.23 5.80
CA SER A 97 10.05 -9.46 5.19
C SER A 97 8.91 -9.30 6.18
N VAL A 98 8.47 -8.09 6.36
CA VAL A 98 7.28 -7.77 7.14
C VAL A 98 6.27 -7.21 6.17
N ASP A 99 5.28 -8.03 5.82
CA ASP A 99 4.16 -7.65 4.96
C ASP A 99 2.93 -7.36 5.79
N GLN A 100 2.41 -6.16 5.69
CA GLN A 100 1.15 -5.77 6.29
C GLN A 100 0.01 -5.98 5.29
N GLN A 101 -0.88 -6.91 5.58
CA GLN A 101 -2.08 -7.18 4.78
C GLN A 101 -3.31 -6.57 5.44
N GLY A 102 -3.55 -5.27 5.19
CA GLY A 102 -4.63 -4.52 5.82
C GLY A 102 -4.32 -4.09 7.24
N LEU A 103 -5.34 -3.67 8.01
CA LEU A 103 -5.15 -3.05 9.32
C LEU A 103 -4.74 -4.03 10.43
N PHE A 104 -5.08 -5.32 10.31
CA PHE A 104 -4.96 -6.29 11.40
C PHE A 104 -4.17 -7.55 11.07
N ASN A 105 -3.84 -7.79 9.80
CA ASN A 105 -3.09 -8.96 9.37
C ASN A 105 -1.64 -8.59 9.06
N ARG A 106 -0.72 -9.23 9.75
CA ARG A 106 0.71 -9.07 9.54
C ARG A 106 1.34 -10.43 9.27
N THR A 107 2.01 -10.56 8.15
CA THR A 107 2.78 -11.74 7.81
C THR A 107 4.27 -11.41 7.92
N THR A 108 5.00 -12.21 8.68
CA THR A 108 6.46 -12.06 8.78
C THR A 108 7.11 -13.28 8.15
N GLY A 109 7.82 -13.08 7.06
CA GLY A 109 8.65 -14.08 6.43
C GLY A 109 10.11 -13.91 6.85
N SER A 110 10.81 -15.01 7.13
CA SER A 110 12.26 -14.98 7.34
C SER A 110 12.93 -16.00 6.43
N PHE A 111 13.87 -15.56 5.63
CA PHE A 111 14.62 -16.38 4.68
C PHE A 111 16.10 -16.31 5.02
N ARG A 112 16.75 -17.44 5.28
CA ARG A 112 18.20 -17.48 5.53
C ARG A 112 18.95 -17.12 4.26
N LEU A 113 19.96 -16.26 4.34
CA LEU A 113 20.79 -15.84 3.19
C LEU A 113 21.49 -17.02 2.50
N GLU A 114 21.84 -18.04 3.26
CA GLU A 114 22.46 -19.29 2.72
C GLU A 114 21.55 -20.08 1.78
N ARG A 115 20.22 -19.88 1.84
CA ARG A 115 19.22 -20.53 0.99
C ARG A 115 18.74 -19.67 -0.17
N LEU A 116 19.18 -18.44 -0.24
CA LEU A 116 18.90 -17.55 -1.36
C LEU A 116 19.79 -17.96 -2.54
N GLN A 117 19.17 -18.47 -3.60
CA GLN A 117 19.89 -18.87 -4.81
C GLN A 117 19.95 -17.77 -5.85
N ASP A 118 18.88 -17.02 -6.01
CA ASP A 118 18.81 -15.96 -7.00
C ASP A 118 18.03 -14.73 -6.46
N ILE A 119 18.60 -13.56 -6.74
CA ILE A 119 17.95 -12.27 -6.49
C ILE A 119 17.75 -11.60 -7.83
N ASN A 120 16.51 -11.58 -8.32
CA ASN A 120 16.16 -10.93 -9.56
C ASN A 120 15.58 -9.55 -9.31
N ILE A 121 16.20 -8.53 -9.90
CA ILE A 121 15.67 -7.16 -9.91
C ILE A 121 15.04 -6.93 -11.28
N THR A 122 13.74 -6.69 -11.30
CA THR A 122 13.03 -6.45 -12.55
C THR A 122 12.51 -5.01 -12.58
N ILE A 123 13.05 -4.20 -13.49
CA ILE A 123 12.58 -2.85 -13.78
C ILE A 123 11.73 -2.92 -15.04
N ARG A 124 10.43 -2.66 -14.95
CA ARG A 124 9.50 -2.72 -16.09
C ARG A 124 8.78 -1.38 -16.30
N GLY A 125 8.94 -0.83 -17.50
CA GLY A 125 8.22 0.36 -17.95
C GLY A 125 9.03 1.65 -17.86
N ILE A 126 8.58 2.64 -18.65
CA ILE A 126 9.27 3.94 -18.81
C ILE A 126 9.33 4.69 -17.47
N ILE A 127 8.24 4.67 -16.72
CA ILE A 127 8.14 5.38 -15.43
C ILE A 127 9.06 4.73 -14.38
N ALA A 128 9.11 3.41 -14.33
CA ALA A 128 9.98 2.65 -13.43
C ALA A 128 11.46 2.93 -13.72
N THR A 129 11.81 3.00 -14.99
CA THR A 129 13.18 3.32 -15.43
C THR A 129 13.56 4.77 -15.11
N PHE A 130 12.62 5.72 -15.25
CA PHE A 130 12.90 7.13 -15.01
C PHE A 130 12.97 7.47 -13.50
N LEU A 131 12.19 6.78 -12.67
CA LEU A 131 12.15 6.98 -11.21
C LEU A 131 13.04 6.00 -10.44
N ASP A 132 13.76 5.12 -11.16
CA ASP A 132 14.71 4.15 -10.60
C ASP A 132 14.09 3.25 -9.52
N TYR A 133 12.89 2.68 -9.79
CA TYR A 133 12.28 1.69 -8.92
C TYR A 133 12.00 0.37 -9.67
N GLY A 134 12.04 -0.75 -8.95
CA GLY A 134 11.81 -2.07 -9.52
C GLY A 134 11.29 -3.06 -8.50
N ASP A 135 10.84 -4.20 -9.02
CA ASP A 135 10.40 -5.33 -8.21
C ASP A 135 11.60 -6.22 -7.91
N LEU A 136 11.79 -6.52 -6.62
CA LEU A 136 12.80 -7.42 -6.12
C LEU A 136 12.15 -8.77 -5.83
N GLN A 137 12.61 -9.82 -6.54
CA GLN A 137 12.17 -11.19 -6.33
C GLN A 137 13.34 -12.02 -5.79
N ALA A 138 13.12 -12.65 -4.64
CA ALA A 138 14.08 -13.56 -4.03
C ALA A 138 13.55 -14.99 -4.13
N GLU A 139 14.31 -15.87 -4.77
CA GLU A 139 13.97 -17.28 -4.90
C GLU A 139 14.81 -18.11 -3.94
N THR A 140 14.15 -19.02 -3.22
CA THR A 140 14.81 -19.94 -2.29
C THR A 140 14.85 -21.34 -2.89
N ALA A 141 15.95 -22.04 -2.67
CA ALA A 141 16.04 -23.46 -2.98
C ALA A 141 15.06 -24.25 -2.11
N SER A 142 14.21 -25.03 -2.76
CA SER A 142 13.30 -25.99 -2.10
C SER A 142 14.04 -27.25 -1.65
#